data_61811867a45aebe940a9670a6c2ad97e
#
_entry.id   61811867a45aebe940a9670a6c2ad97e
#
_cell.length_a   1.000
_cell.length_b   1.000
_cell.length_c   1.000
_cell.angle_alpha   90.00
_cell.angle_beta   90.00
_cell.angle_gamma   90.00
#
_symmetry.space_group_name_H-M   'P 1'
#
loop_
_entity.id
_entity.type
_entity.pdbx_description
1 polymer ?
#
loop_
_entity_poly.entity_id
_entity_poly.type
_entity_poly.pdbx_seq_one_letter_code
_entity_poly.pdbx_strand_id
1 'polypeptide(L)'
;MSRRLPWRAALVAAFALLAGAASQAASLPLHACRLAGLEHDAQCGVLKRPLDPAKPDGTQIDLHVVVIPALARQKLPDPIFFFAGGPGQSAIELAGTIEHLTSRLGARRDLVLIDQRGTGHSAPLKCDEPTAEESLARMLDRQRAIAALDECRVALQKLPWGDLRFYTTPIAMADTDAVREALGADRINLLGISYGTRASLEYLRAYPTHVRRMMIDGVAPPDMVLPDTDDVDADSALAALFRDCAAEKACAQAHPALAQTWQGLLAAMPQPIAFVGPVTGETRHVTMTREALRSLVRPGLYSPTLGALLPYAIDQAAAGHFEPLMAFAASGIDIAEGEHFSVICAEDAPRMAPANGPGSDEGARGLYRAACANWPRGDVPSAFYTIPRSAVPVLLLSGGLDPVTPPRHAERVAKALGPMARSVVVANNGHNVTAIACMRDAVFHFINAASDAEAQAVDMGCAARVPRPLAFEPPLPARARAADNDPNRFDDSAPNSPDAPPPGMKDAR
;
A
#
# COMPACT_ATOMS: atom_id res chain seq x y z
N MET A 1 35.63 -88.82 10.74
CA MET A 1 34.20 -88.44 10.87
C MET A 1 34.15 -87.01 11.26
N SER A 2 33.95 -86.09 10.27
CA SER A 2 33.96 -84.65 10.41
C SER A 2 32.53 -84.16 10.54
N ARG A 3 32.22 -83.42 11.59
CA ARG A 3 30.97 -82.70 11.73
C ARG A 3 31.20 -81.21 11.44
N ARG A 4 30.65 -80.72 10.32
CA ARG A 4 30.55 -79.31 9.98
C ARG A 4 29.32 -78.70 10.69
N LEU A 5 29.51 -77.66 11.50
CA LEU A 5 28.40 -76.79 11.99
C LEU A 5 28.21 -75.64 11.00
N PRO A 6 26.93 -75.24 10.72
CA PRO A 6 26.66 -74.17 9.76
C PRO A 6 26.68 -72.80 10.43
N TRP A 7 27.50 -71.89 9.87
CA TRP A 7 27.45 -70.45 10.11
C TRP A 7 26.37 -69.84 9.20
N ARG A 8 25.17 -69.76 9.69
CA ARG A 8 24.10 -68.93 9.05
C ARG A 8 23.11 -68.54 10.11
N ALA A 9 23.35 -67.41 10.83
CA ALA A 9 22.34 -66.65 11.60
C ALA A 9 23.00 -65.49 12.39
N ALA A 10 23.55 -64.49 11.72
CA ALA A 10 23.93 -63.23 12.38
C ALA A 10 24.07 -62.06 11.37
N LEU A 11 23.10 -61.85 10.49
CA LEU A 11 23.07 -60.70 9.57
C LEU A 11 21.65 -60.26 9.25
N VAL A 12 20.77 -60.14 10.26
CA VAL A 12 19.42 -59.53 10.12
C VAL A 12 19.10 -58.85 11.44
N ALA A 13 19.77 -57.78 11.82
CA ALA A 13 19.38 -56.92 12.92
C ALA A 13 20.11 -55.56 12.94
N ALA A 14 20.39 -54.97 11.78
CA ALA A 14 20.99 -53.61 11.69
C ALA A 14 20.35 -52.72 10.60
N PHE A 15 19.07 -52.89 10.29
CA PHE A 15 18.38 -52.08 9.25
C PHE A 15 17.04 -51.54 9.71
N ALA A 16 16.92 -51.12 10.96
CA ALA A 16 15.65 -50.56 11.45
C ALA A 16 15.85 -49.50 12.53
N LEU A 17 16.69 -48.45 12.29
CA LEU A 17 16.73 -47.25 13.14
C LEU A 17 17.28 -46.04 12.37
N LEU A 18 16.85 -45.86 11.11
CA LEU A 18 16.86 -44.60 10.44
C LEU A 18 15.37 -44.17 10.19
N ALA A 19 14.60 -44.16 11.29
CA ALA A 19 13.39 -43.36 11.32
C ALA A 19 13.86 -41.92 11.28
N GLY A 20 13.82 -41.30 10.09
CA GLY A 20 14.04 -39.89 9.93
C GLY A 20 13.15 -39.14 10.93
N ALA A 21 13.73 -38.31 11.76
CA ALA A 21 13.02 -37.27 12.44
C ALA A 21 12.41 -36.38 11.35
N ALA A 22 11.21 -36.72 10.90
CA ALA A 22 10.35 -35.75 10.22
C ALA A 22 10.22 -34.60 11.20
N SER A 23 10.89 -33.49 10.92
CA SER A 23 10.64 -32.23 11.61
C SER A 23 9.14 -32.00 11.49
N GLN A 24 8.40 -32.20 12.57
CA GLN A 24 7.01 -31.80 12.63
C GLN A 24 7.04 -30.29 12.48
N ALA A 25 6.63 -29.80 11.31
CA ALA A 25 6.38 -28.38 11.12
C ALA A 25 5.51 -27.92 12.30
N ALA A 26 5.99 -26.93 13.04
CA ALA A 26 5.27 -26.40 14.19
C ALA A 26 3.92 -25.88 13.70
N SER A 27 2.81 -26.53 14.07
CA SER A 27 1.47 -26.04 13.73
C SER A 27 1.25 -24.73 14.46
N LEU A 28 0.70 -23.72 13.76
CA LEU A 28 0.32 -22.45 14.34
C LEU A 28 -0.98 -22.64 15.14
N PRO A 29 -0.98 -22.55 16.50
CA PRO A 29 -2.19 -22.63 17.28
C PRO A 29 -3.04 -21.39 17.01
N LEU A 30 -4.24 -21.59 16.49
CA LEU A 30 -5.21 -20.52 16.21
C LEU A 30 -6.34 -20.55 17.26
N HIS A 31 -6.83 -19.38 17.65
CA HIS A 31 -7.96 -19.20 18.55
C HIS A 31 -8.89 -18.12 17.99
N ALA A 32 -10.20 -18.22 18.29
CA ALA A 32 -11.16 -17.22 17.85
C ALA A 32 -10.85 -15.85 18.46
N CYS A 33 -10.93 -14.81 17.63
CA CYS A 33 -10.68 -13.43 18.03
C CYS A 33 -11.58 -12.45 17.26
N ARG A 34 -11.71 -11.23 17.81
CA ARG A 34 -12.44 -10.13 17.19
C ARG A 34 -11.48 -9.05 16.77
N LEU A 35 -11.68 -8.53 15.54
CA LEU A 35 -10.90 -7.42 15.00
C LEU A 35 -11.83 -6.25 14.68
N ALA A 36 -11.30 -5.05 14.82
CA ALA A 36 -12.01 -3.85 14.40
C ALA A 36 -12.31 -3.91 12.88
N GLY A 37 -13.52 -3.52 12.51
CA GLY A 37 -13.93 -3.51 11.10
C GLY A 37 -14.36 -4.87 10.53
N LEU A 38 -14.30 -5.98 11.29
CA LEU A 38 -14.87 -7.28 10.91
C LEU A 38 -16.20 -7.52 11.63
N GLU A 39 -17.19 -8.02 10.88
CA GLU A 39 -18.52 -8.37 11.43
C GLU A 39 -18.56 -9.78 12.06
N HIS A 40 -17.58 -10.63 11.75
CA HIS A 40 -17.50 -12.02 12.19
C HIS A 40 -16.16 -12.33 12.87
N ASP A 41 -16.09 -13.47 13.54
CA ASP A 41 -14.88 -13.90 14.22
C ASP A 41 -13.79 -14.29 13.22
N ALA A 42 -12.57 -13.87 13.49
CA ALA A 42 -11.35 -14.33 12.86
C ALA A 42 -10.65 -15.38 13.73
N GLN A 43 -9.55 -15.91 13.26
CA GLN A 43 -8.66 -16.82 13.97
C GLN A 43 -7.30 -16.15 14.14
N CYS A 44 -6.91 -15.87 15.37
CA CYS A 44 -5.63 -15.25 15.70
C CYS A 44 -4.60 -16.29 16.14
N GLY A 45 -3.35 -16.08 15.81
CA GLY A 45 -2.24 -16.89 16.28
C GLY A 45 -0.95 -16.10 16.35
N VAL A 46 0.02 -16.67 17.05
CA VAL A 46 1.37 -16.08 17.18
C VAL A 46 2.40 -17.13 16.80
N LEU A 47 3.27 -16.79 15.86
CA LEU A 47 4.42 -17.61 15.47
C LEU A 47 5.71 -16.96 15.99
N LYS A 48 6.48 -17.70 16.79
CA LYS A 48 7.79 -17.22 17.24
C LYS A 48 8.82 -17.34 16.12
N ARG A 49 9.57 -16.26 15.91
CA ARG A 49 10.65 -16.22 14.93
C ARG A 49 11.91 -15.62 15.57
N PRO A 50 13.11 -16.09 15.21
CA PRO A 50 14.32 -15.41 15.65
C PRO A 50 14.40 -14.01 15.05
N LEU A 51 14.79 -13.03 15.86
CA LEU A 51 15.08 -11.68 15.36
C LEU A 51 16.21 -11.73 14.33
N ASP A 52 17.33 -12.35 14.70
CA ASP A 52 18.47 -12.64 13.81
C ASP A 52 18.32 -14.07 13.26
N PRO A 53 18.03 -14.25 11.96
CA PRO A 53 17.90 -15.59 11.36
C PRO A 53 19.14 -16.46 11.49
N ALA A 54 20.32 -15.88 11.64
CA ALA A 54 21.56 -16.61 11.84
C ALA A 54 21.72 -17.15 13.29
N LYS A 55 20.86 -16.71 14.21
CA LYS A 55 20.86 -17.10 15.62
C LYS A 55 19.49 -17.64 16.04
N PRO A 56 19.11 -18.85 15.62
CA PRO A 56 17.78 -19.40 15.86
C PRO A 56 17.41 -19.48 17.35
N ASP A 57 18.38 -19.65 18.24
CA ASP A 57 18.20 -19.69 19.70
C ASP A 57 18.39 -18.30 20.36
N GLY A 58 18.57 -17.24 19.59
CA GLY A 58 18.72 -15.86 20.07
C GLY A 58 17.39 -15.22 20.45
N THR A 59 17.38 -13.87 20.44
CA THR A 59 16.17 -13.10 20.71
C THR A 59 15.06 -13.54 19.78
N GLN A 60 13.91 -13.92 20.37
CA GLN A 60 12.70 -14.30 19.62
C GLN A 60 11.77 -13.11 19.56
N ILE A 61 11.09 -12.97 18.42
CA ILE A 61 9.98 -12.05 18.23
C ILE A 61 8.70 -12.84 17.99
N ASP A 62 7.58 -12.24 18.35
CA ASP A 62 6.26 -12.78 18.11
C ASP A 62 5.71 -12.18 16.80
N LEU A 63 5.39 -13.03 15.82
CA LEU A 63 4.65 -12.64 14.62
C LEU A 63 3.18 -12.88 14.85
N HIS A 64 2.39 -11.83 14.77
CA HIS A 64 0.95 -11.89 14.87
C HIS A 64 0.35 -12.22 13.49
N VAL A 65 -0.49 -13.24 13.49
CA VAL A 65 -1.12 -13.79 12.30
C VAL A 65 -2.63 -13.84 12.52
N VAL A 66 -3.37 -13.39 11.54
CA VAL A 66 -4.83 -13.50 11.52
C VAL A 66 -5.25 -14.26 10.29
N VAL A 67 -6.11 -15.25 10.48
CA VAL A 67 -6.80 -15.95 9.41
C VAL A 67 -8.27 -15.55 9.46
N ILE A 68 -8.77 -14.91 8.41
CA ILE A 68 -10.20 -14.70 8.20
C ILE A 68 -10.71 -15.92 7.46
N PRO A 69 -11.53 -16.78 8.08
CA PRO A 69 -11.91 -18.06 7.52
C PRO A 69 -12.80 -17.90 6.28
N ALA A 70 -12.63 -18.77 5.31
CA ALA A 70 -13.56 -18.87 4.19
C ALA A 70 -14.98 -19.17 4.67
N LEU A 71 -15.97 -18.54 4.03
CA LEU A 71 -17.39 -18.79 4.34
C LEU A 71 -17.87 -20.18 3.96
N ALA A 72 -17.27 -20.78 2.93
CA ALA A 72 -17.63 -22.11 2.44
C ALA A 72 -17.13 -23.21 3.37
N ARG A 73 -17.97 -24.20 3.67
CA ARG A 73 -17.57 -25.41 4.40
C ARG A 73 -16.42 -26.18 3.71
N GLN A 74 -16.45 -26.25 2.39
CA GLN A 74 -15.39 -26.83 1.57
C GLN A 74 -14.58 -25.70 0.97
N LYS A 75 -13.61 -25.23 1.72
CA LYS A 75 -12.68 -24.19 1.27
C LYS A 75 -11.65 -24.74 0.28
N LEU A 76 -11.14 -23.86 -0.55
CA LEU A 76 -10.03 -24.15 -1.44
C LEU A 76 -8.70 -24.17 -0.66
N PRO A 77 -7.74 -25.03 -1.06
CA PRO A 77 -6.50 -25.26 -0.29
C PRO A 77 -5.43 -24.18 -0.49
N ASP A 78 -5.69 -23.17 -1.31
CA ASP A 78 -4.78 -22.11 -1.71
C ASP A 78 -5.21 -20.76 -1.10
N PRO A 79 -4.87 -20.48 0.18
CA PRO A 79 -5.27 -19.26 0.86
C PRO A 79 -4.69 -18.02 0.19
N ILE A 80 -5.23 -16.87 0.55
CA ILE A 80 -4.78 -15.57 0.08
C ILE A 80 -3.93 -14.93 1.17
N PHE A 81 -2.70 -14.57 0.85
CA PHE A 81 -1.80 -13.80 1.70
C PHE A 81 -1.77 -12.36 1.22
N PHE A 82 -2.10 -11.44 2.09
CA PHE A 82 -2.10 -10.02 1.80
C PHE A 82 -0.86 -9.34 2.35
N PHE A 83 -0.21 -8.51 1.51
CA PHE A 83 0.93 -7.69 1.88
C PHE A 83 0.55 -6.21 1.83
N ALA A 84 0.65 -5.55 2.98
CA ALA A 84 0.33 -4.14 3.14
C ALA A 84 1.41 -3.21 2.54
N GLY A 85 1.08 -1.95 2.44
CA GLY A 85 1.94 -0.90 1.91
C GLY A 85 2.92 -0.29 2.91
N GLY A 86 3.34 0.91 2.65
CA GLY A 86 4.29 1.67 3.45
C GLY A 86 5.67 1.75 2.79
N PRO A 87 6.72 0.99 3.23
CA PRO A 87 6.71 -0.04 4.30
C PRO A 87 6.24 0.50 5.65
N GLY A 88 5.80 -0.39 6.54
CA GLY A 88 5.40 -0.03 7.91
C GLY A 88 3.91 -0.16 8.23
N GLN A 89 3.02 -0.43 7.26
CA GLN A 89 1.59 -0.63 7.56
C GLN A 89 1.33 -2.01 8.20
N SER A 90 0.48 -2.05 9.21
CA SER A 90 -0.08 -3.28 9.76
C SER A 90 -1.13 -3.86 8.81
N ALA A 91 -0.95 -5.11 8.38
CA ALA A 91 -1.95 -5.81 7.60
C ALA A 91 -3.20 -6.15 8.45
N ILE A 92 -3.00 -6.40 9.74
CA ILE A 92 -4.09 -6.77 10.67
C ILE A 92 -4.97 -5.55 10.96
N GLU A 93 -4.42 -4.36 11.14
CA GLU A 93 -5.19 -3.12 11.32
C GLU A 93 -6.05 -2.78 10.10
N LEU A 94 -5.62 -3.22 8.91
CA LEU A 94 -6.37 -3.07 7.67
C LEU A 94 -7.42 -4.17 7.43
N ALA A 95 -7.64 -5.11 8.38
CA ALA A 95 -8.44 -6.31 8.17
C ALA A 95 -9.83 -6.03 7.56
N GLY A 96 -10.58 -5.07 8.10
CA GLY A 96 -11.91 -4.73 7.58
C GLY A 96 -11.87 -4.19 6.15
N THR A 97 -10.88 -3.35 5.82
CA THR A 97 -10.69 -2.83 4.45
C THR A 97 -10.34 -3.96 3.48
N ILE A 98 -9.42 -4.85 3.87
CA ILE A 98 -8.96 -5.95 3.02
C ILE A 98 -10.06 -6.99 2.85
N GLU A 99 -10.79 -7.33 3.90
CA GLU A 99 -11.96 -8.22 3.81
C GLU A 99 -12.99 -7.66 2.83
N HIS A 100 -13.31 -6.37 2.91
CA HIS A 100 -14.21 -5.73 1.96
C HIS A 100 -13.68 -5.81 0.51
N LEU A 101 -12.39 -5.53 0.27
CA LEU A 101 -11.77 -5.60 -1.05
C LEU A 101 -11.74 -7.04 -1.61
N THR A 102 -11.63 -8.04 -0.73
CA THR A 102 -11.47 -9.45 -1.10
C THR A 102 -12.71 -10.31 -0.78
N SER A 103 -13.85 -9.71 -0.43
CA SER A 103 -15.05 -10.40 0.07
C SER A 103 -15.51 -11.58 -0.80
N ARG A 104 -15.51 -11.43 -2.13
CA ARG A 104 -15.84 -12.53 -3.06
C ARG A 104 -14.79 -13.65 -3.07
N LEU A 105 -13.52 -13.31 -2.87
CA LEU A 105 -12.42 -14.29 -2.75
C LEU A 105 -12.50 -15.04 -1.42
N GLY A 106 -12.78 -14.33 -0.33
CA GLY A 106 -13.01 -14.87 1.02
C GLY A 106 -14.20 -15.83 1.11
N ALA A 107 -15.09 -15.84 0.14
CA ALA A 107 -16.18 -16.83 0.09
C ALA A 107 -15.65 -18.27 0.09
N ARG A 108 -14.53 -18.56 -0.54
CA ARG A 108 -13.99 -19.94 -0.71
C ARG A 108 -12.54 -20.12 -0.28
N ARG A 109 -11.81 -19.07 0.08
CA ARG A 109 -10.39 -19.11 0.51
C ARG A 109 -10.23 -18.38 1.82
N ASP A 110 -9.41 -18.93 2.68
CA ASP A 110 -8.96 -18.21 3.86
C ASP A 110 -8.16 -16.98 3.40
N LEU A 111 -8.36 -15.86 4.07
CA LEU A 111 -7.53 -14.67 3.93
C LEU A 111 -6.57 -14.62 5.12
N VAL A 112 -5.27 -14.58 4.83
CA VAL A 112 -4.21 -14.55 5.84
C VAL A 112 -3.59 -13.16 5.87
N LEU A 113 -3.61 -12.53 7.03
CA LEU A 113 -3.00 -11.26 7.34
C LEU A 113 -1.87 -11.49 8.34
N ILE A 114 -0.71 -10.96 8.03
CA ILE A 114 0.47 -11.05 8.89
C ILE A 114 0.95 -9.64 9.15
N ASP A 115 1.00 -9.24 10.42
CA ASP A 115 1.83 -8.09 10.74
C ASP A 115 3.28 -8.48 10.51
N GLN A 116 3.91 -7.88 9.49
CA GLN A 116 5.33 -8.11 9.26
C GLN A 116 6.13 -7.67 10.48
N ARG A 117 7.32 -8.27 10.68
CA ARG A 117 8.22 -7.83 11.76
C ARG A 117 8.39 -6.30 11.74
N GLY A 118 8.23 -5.66 12.87
CA GLY A 118 8.30 -4.20 13.01
C GLY A 118 6.95 -3.49 12.87
N THR A 119 5.88 -4.16 12.44
CA THR A 119 4.56 -3.56 12.25
C THR A 119 3.52 -4.08 13.24
N GLY A 120 2.45 -3.33 13.44
CA GLY A 120 1.30 -3.71 14.26
C GLY A 120 1.71 -4.26 15.62
N HIS A 121 1.40 -5.53 15.87
CA HIS A 121 1.77 -6.22 17.11
C HIS A 121 3.04 -7.11 16.97
N SER A 122 3.65 -7.20 15.80
CA SER A 122 4.81 -8.05 15.51
C SER A 122 6.13 -7.34 15.78
N ALA A 123 6.55 -7.29 17.06
CA ALA A 123 7.76 -6.58 17.48
C ALA A 123 7.80 -5.13 16.95
N PRO A 124 6.80 -4.30 17.28
CA PRO A 124 6.57 -3.01 16.64
C PRO A 124 7.75 -2.05 16.76
N LEU A 125 8.07 -1.39 15.66
CA LEU A 125 9.03 -0.30 15.59
C LEU A 125 8.28 1.02 15.30
N LYS A 126 7.33 1.35 16.16
CA LYS A 126 6.51 2.56 16.07
C LYS A 126 7.14 3.68 16.89
N CYS A 127 7.31 4.85 16.28
CA CYS A 127 7.70 6.07 16.99
C CYS A 127 6.51 6.60 17.79
N ASP A 128 6.77 7.48 18.78
CA ASP A 128 5.72 8.17 19.49
C ASP A 128 4.88 9.00 18.50
N GLU A 129 3.56 8.89 18.61
CA GLU A 129 2.64 9.63 17.74
C GLU A 129 2.76 11.13 18.04
N PRO A 130 3.11 11.94 17.02
CA PRO A 130 3.17 13.38 17.19
C PRO A 130 1.77 13.95 17.35
N THR A 131 1.63 15.02 18.13
CA THR A 131 0.41 15.83 18.09
C THR A 131 0.20 16.41 16.68
N ALA A 132 -1.02 16.80 16.33
CA ALA A 132 -1.29 17.44 15.04
C ALA A 132 -0.42 18.69 14.81
N GLU A 133 -0.09 19.43 15.89
CA GLU A 133 0.80 20.58 15.86
C GLU A 133 2.25 20.16 15.54
N GLU A 134 2.73 19.11 16.19
CA GLU A 134 4.07 18.58 15.95
C GLU A 134 4.20 17.98 14.54
N SER A 135 3.18 17.26 14.04
CA SER A 135 3.14 16.75 12.67
C SER A 135 3.29 17.88 11.65
N LEU A 136 2.54 18.97 11.84
CA LEU A 136 2.65 20.15 11.01
C LEU A 136 4.03 20.80 11.10
N ALA A 137 4.58 20.94 12.32
CA ALA A 137 5.88 21.52 12.52
C ALA A 137 7.00 20.70 11.84
N ARG A 138 6.95 19.37 11.91
CA ARG A 138 7.87 18.47 11.21
C ARG A 138 7.74 18.57 9.70
N MET A 139 6.52 18.69 9.17
CA MET A 139 6.28 18.86 7.74
C MET A 139 6.87 20.17 7.22
N LEU A 140 6.82 21.26 8.01
CA LEU A 140 7.30 22.58 7.63
C LEU A 140 8.80 22.78 7.89
N ASP A 141 9.39 22.01 8.81
CA ASP A 141 10.79 22.10 9.23
C ASP A 141 11.47 20.73 9.14
N ARG A 142 12.24 20.53 8.07
CA ARG A 142 13.00 19.30 7.83
C ARG A 142 14.01 18.98 8.95
N GLN A 143 14.64 19.98 9.55
CA GLN A 143 15.60 19.74 10.64
C GLN A 143 14.88 19.17 11.86
N ARG A 144 13.69 19.67 12.16
CA ARG A 144 12.83 19.13 13.22
C ARG A 144 12.38 17.71 12.93
N ALA A 145 12.01 17.41 11.67
CA ALA A 145 11.68 16.04 11.26
C ALA A 145 12.87 15.08 11.45
N ILE A 146 14.08 15.49 11.03
CA ILE A 146 15.31 14.68 11.18
C ILE A 146 15.63 14.45 12.66
N ALA A 147 15.53 15.47 13.50
CA ALA A 147 15.78 15.37 14.94
C ALA A 147 14.80 14.37 15.60
N ALA A 148 13.52 14.45 15.29
CA ALA A 148 12.50 13.53 15.79
C ALA A 148 12.75 12.08 15.36
N LEU A 149 13.18 11.86 14.13
CA LEU A 149 13.56 10.52 13.64
C LEU A 149 14.81 9.97 14.34
N ASP A 150 15.79 10.81 14.64
CA ASP A 150 16.99 10.37 15.39
C ASP A 150 16.65 10.02 16.85
N GLU A 151 15.79 10.82 17.51
CA GLU A 151 15.26 10.50 18.84
C GLU A 151 14.49 9.16 18.84
N CYS A 152 13.61 8.98 17.86
CA CYS A 152 12.89 7.72 17.70
C CYS A 152 13.85 6.55 17.51
N ARG A 153 14.80 6.63 16.59
CA ARG A 153 15.83 5.60 16.38
C ARG A 153 16.51 5.19 17.69
N VAL A 154 16.93 6.18 18.49
CA VAL A 154 17.59 5.95 19.78
C VAL A 154 16.64 5.25 20.78
N ALA A 155 15.37 5.59 20.78
CA ALA A 155 14.36 4.93 21.62
C ALA A 155 14.13 3.48 21.19
N LEU A 156 13.95 3.25 19.90
CA LEU A 156 13.73 1.91 19.33
C LEU A 156 14.89 0.95 19.59
N GLN A 157 16.13 1.43 19.53
CA GLN A 157 17.32 0.60 19.81
C GLN A 157 17.40 0.10 21.26
N LYS A 158 16.60 0.64 22.18
CA LYS A 158 16.52 0.17 23.58
C LYS A 158 15.51 -0.96 23.78
N LEU A 159 14.66 -1.24 22.78
CA LEU A 159 13.70 -2.33 22.85
C LEU A 159 14.40 -3.70 22.89
N PRO A 160 13.80 -4.73 23.51
CA PRO A 160 14.35 -6.09 23.49
C PRO A 160 14.58 -6.62 22.08
N TRP A 161 13.82 -6.14 21.11
CA TRP A 161 13.91 -6.45 19.67
C TRP A 161 14.48 -5.29 18.86
N GLY A 162 15.19 -4.34 19.49
CA GLY A 162 15.62 -3.07 18.92
C GLY A 162 16.88 -3.14 18.03
N ASP A 163 17.31 -4.32 17.59
CA ASP A 163 18.33 -4.41 16.55
C ASP A 163 17.72 -4.17 15.18
N LEU A 164 17.71 -2.91 14.76
CA LEU A 164 17.04 -2.42 13.56
C LEU A 164 17.56 -3.02 12.24
N ARG A 165 18.69 -3.76 12.28
CA ARG A 165 19.28 -4.42 11.10
C ARG A 165 18.45 -5.60 10.59
N PHE A 166 17.57 -6.17 11.40
CA PHE A 166 16.84 -7.39 11.08
C PHE A 166 15.42 -7.16 10.57
N TYR A 167 15.12 -5.94 10.12
CA TYR A 167 13.80 -5.56 9.60
C TYR A 167 13.86 -5.29 8.09
N THR A 168 14.35 -6.26 7.31
CA THR A 168 14.43 -6.17 5.85
C THR A 168 13.37 -7.04 5.18
N THR A 169 12.98 -6.68 3.96
CA THR A 169 12.00 -7.44 3.16
C THR A 169 12.38 -8.91 2.99
N PRO A 170 13.65 -9.30 2.68
CA PRO A 170 14.01 -10.71 2.57
C PRO A 170 13.76 -11.51 3.85
N ILE A 171 14.04 -10.93 5.02
CA ILE A 171 13.80 -11.60 6.31
C ILE A 171 12.29 -11.71 6.58
N ALA A 172 11.51 -10.65 6.33
CA ALA A 172 10.06 -10.67 6.47
C ALA A 172 9.40 -11.71 5.55
N MET A 173 9.93 -11.94 4.35
CA MET A 173 9.41 -12.98 3.45
C MET A 173 9.77 -14.40 3.91
N ALA A 174 10.89 -14.58 4.57
CA ALA A 174 11.23 -15.86 5.23
C ALA A 174 10.30 -16.15 6.43
N ASP A 175 9.89 -15.11 7.16
CA ASP A 175 8.84 -15.23 8.19
C ASP A 175 7.48 -15.61 7.58
N THR A 176 7.13 -14.98 6.48
CA THR A 176 5.87 -15.26 5.76
C THR A 176 5.81 -16.71 5.29
N ASP A 177 6.92 -17.26 4.75
CA ASP A 177 6.96 -18.67 4.33
C ASP A 177 6.86 -19.62 5.53
N ALA A 178 7.44 -19.27 6.67
CA ALA A 178 7.25 -20.04 7.89
C ALA A 178 5.79 -20.04 8.38
N VAL A 179 5.06 -18.93 8.23
CA VAL A 179 3.62 -18.88 8.50
C VAL A 179 2.85 -19.77 7.52
N ARG A 180 3.15 -19.72 6.21
CA ARG A 180 2.56 -20.62 5.21
C ARG A 180 2.73 -22.09 5.62
N GLU A 181 3.95 -22.47 5.99
CA GLU A 181 4.27 -23.84 6.41
C GLU A 181 3.51 -24.23 7.68
N ALA A 182 3.47 -23.34 8.69
CA ALA A 182 2.77 -23.58 9.95
C ALA A 182 1.24 -23.69 9.80
N LEU A 183 0.67 -23.06 8.76
CA LEU A 183 -0.74 -23.19 8.36
C LEU A 183 -0.98 -24.43 7.47
N GLY A 184 0.06 -25.16 7.06
CA GLY A 184 -0.05 -26.34 6.21
C GLY A 184 -0.45 -26.03 4.76
N ALA A 185 -0.26 -24.81 4.28
CA ALA A 185 -0.59 -24.43 2.91
C ALA A 185 0.55 -24.82 1.95
N ASP A 186 0.26 -25.64 0.95
CA ASP A 186 1.22 -26.03 -0.10
C ASP A 186 1.58 -24.81 -0.98
N ARG A 187 0.57 -24.17 -1.54
CA ARG A 187 0.71 -22.96 -2.36
C ARG A 187 -0.29 -21.90 -1.93
N ILE A 188 0.12 -20.63 -2.09
CA ILE A 188 -0.67 -19.47 -1.71
C ILE A 188 -0.90 -18.53 -2.90
N ASN A 189 -1.94 -17.70 -2.81
CA ASN A 189 -2.13 -16.57 -3.70
C ASN A 189 -1.61 -15.31 -3.01
N LEU A 190 -0.82 -14.51 -3.71
CA LEU A 190 -0.27 -13.27 -3.18
C LEU A 190 -1.10 -12.07 -3.65
N LEU A 191 -1.51 -11.23 -2.73
CA LEU A 191 -2.10 -9.93 -3.00
C LEU A 191 -1.23 -8.87 -2.33
N GLY A 192 -0.56 -8.03 -3.12
CA GLY A 192 0.30 -6.96 -2.61
C GLY A 192 -0.12 -5.60 -3.12
N ILE A 193 -0.10 -4.60 -2.25
CA ILE A 193 -0.40 -3.20 -2.60
C ILE A 193 0.80 -2.32 -2.22
N SER A 194 1.22 -1.42 -3.15
CA SER A 194 2.30 -0.46 -2.89
C SER A 194 3.62 -1.18 -2.51
N TYR A 195 4.24 -0.89 -1.36
CA TYR A 195 5.39 -1.67 -0.86
C TYR A 195 5.09 -3.18 -0.79
N GLY A 196 3.86 -3.59 -0.49
CA GLY A 196 3.46 -5.00 -0.51
C GLY A 196 3.70 -5.70 -1.86
N THR A 197 3.83 -4.95 -2.95
CA THR A 197 4.21 -5.48 -4.27
C THR A 197 5.70 -5.87 -4.31
N ARG A 198 6.58 -5.11 -3.63
CA ARG A 198 7.99 -5.44 -3.43
C ARG A 198 8.12 -6.72 -2.61
N ALA A 199 7.38 -6.82 -1.51
CA ALA A 199 7.30 -8.01 -0.68
C ALA A 199 6.82 -9.25 -1.49
N SER A 200 5.76 -9.09 -2.30
CA SER A 200 5.25 -10.15 -3.18
C SER A 200 6.27 -10.61 -4.23
N LEU A 201 7.01 -9.68 -4.83
CA LEU A 201 8.07 -9.99 -5.81
C LEU A 201 9.24 -10.71 -5.15
N GLU A 202 9.64 -10.32 -3.94
CA GLU A 202 10.66 -11.01 -3.17
C GLU A 202 10.20 -12.41 -2.75
N TYR A 203 8.94 -12.57 -2.30
CA TYR A 203 8.40 -13.87 -1.99
C TYR A 203 8.38 -14.79 -3.22
N LEU A 204 7.94 -14.29 -4.39
CA LEU A 204 7.99 -15.05 -5.65
C LEU A 204 9.42 -15.44 -6.03
N ARG A 205 10.41 -14.55 -5.80
CA ARG A 205 11.83 -14.82 -6.08
C ARG A 205 12.39 -15.92 -5.17
N ALA A 206 12.09 -15.84 -3.86
CA ALA A 206 12.65 -16.74 -2.85
C ALA A 206 11.93 -18.10 -2.82
N TYR A 207 10.60 -18.10 -3.06
CA TYR A 207 9.73 -19.28 -2.91
C TYR A 207 8.82 -19.51 -4.13
N PRO A 208 9.35 -19.61 -5.35
CA PRO A 208 8.55 -19.64 -6.58
C PRO A 208 7.59 -20.83 -6.66
N THR A 209 7.92 -21.95 -6.02
CA THR A 209 7.08 -23.16 -5.99
C THR A 209 5.90 -23.07 -5.04
N HIS A 210 5.95 -22.15 -4.07
CA HIS A 210 4.88 -21.93 -3.10
C HIS A 210 3.81 -20.93 -3.58
N VAL A 211 4.04 -20.28 -4.73
CA VAL A 211 3.08 -19.32 -5.29
C VAL A 211 2.17 -20.03 -6.30
N ARG A 212 0.87 -19.80 -6.19
CA ARG A 212 -0.12 -20.23 -7.18
C ARG A 212 -0.43 -19.10 -8.16
N ARG A 213 -0.75 -17.92 -7.67
CA ARG A 213 -1.02 -16.69 -8.44
C ARG A 213 -0.61 -15.46 -7.66
N MET A 214 -0.32 -14.41 -8.38
CA MET A 214 0.05 -13.12 -7.77
C MET A 214 -0.72 -11.98 -8.42
N MET A 215 -1.34 -11.12 -7.61
CA MET A 215 -1.87 -9.83 -8.00
C MET A 215 -1.14 -8.75 -7.22
N ILE A 216 -0.62 -7.76 -7.93
CA ILE A 216 0.12 -6.62 -7.35
C ILE A 216 -0.41 -5.31 -7.91
N ASP A 217 -0.71 -4.36 -7.02
CA ASP A 217 -1.36 -3.09 -7.35
C ASP A 217 -0.51 -1.91 -6.83
N GLY A 218 -0.20 -0.96 -7.71
CA GLY A 218 0.71 0.13 -7.38
C GLY A 218 2.15 -0.40 -7.20
N VAL A 219 2.78 -0.81 -8.30
CA VAL A 219 3.98 -1.65 -8.30
C VAL A 219 5.24 -0.88 -7.92
N ALA A 220 5.81 -1.19 -6.75
CA ALA A 220 7.09 -0.70 -6.25
C ALA A 220 8.15 -1.83 -6.33
N PRO A 221 8.89 -1.99 -7.42
CA PRO A 221 9.83 -3.10 -7.57
C PRO A 221 11.05 -2.97 -6.65
N PRO A 222 11.72 -4.09 -6.33
CA PRO A 222 12.86 -4.09 -5.40
C PRO A 222 14.08 -3.29 -5.89
N ASP A 223 14.19 -3.06 -7.20
CA ASP A 223 15.23 -2.23 -7.80
C ASP A 223 14.87 -0.75 -7.92
N MET A 224 13.65 -0.35 -7.54
CA MET A 224 13.26 1.04 -7.33
C MET A 224 13.98 1.60 -6.12
N VAL A 225 14.52 2.81 -6.24
CA VAL A 225 15.06 3.59 -5.11
C VAL A 225 13.99 4.61 -4.73
N LEU A 226 13.21 4.27 -3.71
CA LEU A 226 12.00 5.02 -3.36
C LEU A 226 12.25 6.54 -3.20
N PRO A 227 13.26 6.99 -2.41
CA PRO A 227 13.47 8.42 -2.23
C PRO A 227 13.91 9.17 -3.51
N ASP A 228 14.49 8.47 -4.49
CA ASP A 228 14.97 9.09 -5.73
C ASP A 228 13.87 9.33 -6.75
N THR A 229 12.78 8.55 -6.70
CA THR A 229 11.67 8.64 -7.68
C THR A 229 10.51 9.47 -7.17
N ASP A 230 10.42 9.69 -5.88
CA ASP A 230 9.26 10.23 -5.16
C ASP A 230 8.78 11.58 -5.70
N ASP A 231 9.67 12.56 -5.77
CA ASP A 231 9.32 13.90 -6.27
C ASP A 231 9.01 13.89 -7.78
N VAL A 232 9.75 13.10 -8.56
CA VAL A 232 9.56 12.98 -10.02
C VAL A 232 8.20 12.36 -10.35
N ASP A 233 7.79 11.35 -9.60
CA ASP A 233 6.51 10.67 -9.80
C ASP A 233 5.35 11.56 -9.40
N ALA A 234 5.45 12.25 -8.27
CA ALA A 234 4.45 13.20 -7.80
C ALA A 234 4.29 14.39 -8.76
N ASP A 235 5.38 14.98 -9.24
CA ASP A 235 5.35 16.07 -10.22
C ASP A 235 4.74 15.60 -11.56
N SER A 236 4.99 14.37 -11.99
CA SER A 236 4.40 13.78 -13.19
C SER A 236 2.88 13.60 -13.07
N ALA A 237 2.41 13.10 -11.91
CA ALA A 237 0.99 12.94 -11.62
C ALA A 237 0.27 14.29 -11.55
N LEU A 238 0.88 15.28 -10.89
CA LEU A 238 0.34 16.65 -10.83
C LEU A 238 0.26 17.31 -12.21
N ALA A 239 1.29 17.14 -13.05
CA ALA A 239 1.27 17.61 -14.42
C ALA A 239 0.18 16.92 -15.27
N ALA A 240 -0.10 15.64 -15.02
CA ALA A 240 -1.23 14.95 -15.64
C ALA A 240 -2.57 15.56 -15.21
N LEU A 241 -2.75 15.83 -13.90
CA LEU A 241 -3.93 16.51 -13.38
C LEU A 241 -4.15 17.87 -14.06
N PHE A 242 -3.10 18.66 -14.25
CA PHE A 242 -3.20 19.96 -14.94
C PHE A 242 -3.58 19.82 -16.41
N ARG A 243 -3.02 18.88 -17.14
CA ARG A 243 -3.39 18.60 -18.55
C ARG A 243 -4.86 18.20 -18.67
N ASP A 244 -5.31 17.36 -17.77
CA ASP A 244 -6.67 16.87 -17.80
C ASP A 244 -7.66 17.97 -17.40
N CYS A 245 -7.35 18.84 -16.43
CA CYS A 245 -8.15 20.02 -16.12
C CYS A 245 -8.26 20.94 -17.34
N ALA A 246 -7.14 21.20 -18.04
CA ALA A 246 -7.15 22.03 -19.25
C ALA A 246 -7.96 21.42 -20.41
N ALA A 247 -8.10 20.08 -20.45
CA ALA A 247 -8.89 19.38 -21.47
C ALA A 247 -10.39 19.30 -21.13
N GLU A 248 -10.75 19.38 -19.85
CA GLU A 248 -12.14 19.35 -19.37
C GLU A 248 -12.70 20.79 -19.34
N LYS A 249 -13.85 21.01 -20.04
CA LYS A 249 -14.36 22.37 -20.30
C LYS A 249 -14.68 23.17 -19.03
N ALA A 250 -15.31 22.54 -18.02
CA ALA A 250 -15.69 23.23 -16.80
C ALA A 250 -14.44 23.59 -15.98
N CYS A 251 -13.53 22.66 -15.79
CA CYS A 251 -12.26 22.89 -15.09
C CYS A 251 -11.40 23.97 -15.79
N ALA A 252 -11.29 23.91 -17.13
CA ALA A 252 -10.53 24.91 -17.89
C ALA A 252 -11.13 26.32 -17.80
N GLN A 253 -12.45 26.44 -17.64
CA GLN A 253 -13.11 27.72 -17.44
C GLN A 253 -12.97 28.25 -16.01
N ALA A 254 -13.05 27.37 -15.01
CA ALA A 254 -12.88 27.74 -13.60
C ALA A 254 -11.41 28.02 -13.24
N HIS A 255 -10.47 27.27 -13.84
CA HIS A 255 -9.03 27.29 -13.53
C HIS A 255 -8.19 27.50 -14.80
N PRO A 256 -8.33 28.61 -15.53
CA PRO A 256 -7.78 28.76 -16.90
C PRO A 256 -6.25 28.74 -16.98
N ALA A 257 -5.57 28.95 -15.88
CA ALA A 257 -4.09 29.03 -15.81
C ALA A 257 -3.50 28.16 -14.69
N LEU A 258 -4.16 27.06 -14.32
CA LEU A 258 -3.83 26.25 -13.13
C LEU A 258 -2.34 25.87 -13.02
N ALA A 259 -1.73 25.42 -14.14
CA ALA A 259 -0.31 25.06 -14.16
C ALA A 259 0.60 26.28 -13.91
N GLN A 260 0.25 27.45 -14.46
CA GLN A 260 0.98 28.70 -14.24
C GLN A 260 0.79 29.19 -12.80
N THR A 261 -0.41 29.09 -12.26
CA THR A 261 -0.73 29.41 -10.86
C THR A 261 0.14 28.59 -9.91
N TRP A 262 0.24 27.28 -10.14
CA TRP A 262 1.12 26.40 -9.37
C TRP A 262 2.60 26.81 -9.44
N GLN A 263 3.10 27.08 -10.64
CA GLN A 263 4.49 27.52 -10.80
C GLN A 263 4.75 28.87 -10.12
N GLY A 264 3.78 29.79 -10.17
CA GLY A 264 3.82 31.08 -9.45
C GLY A 264 3.89 30.89 -7.94
N LEU A 265 3.07 29.97 -7.39
CA LEU A 265 3.13 29.62 -5.96
C LEU A 265 4.50 29.07 -5.58
N LEU A 266 5.05 28.12 -6.33
CA LEU A 266 6.38 27.56 -6.07
C LEU A 266 7.48 28.64 -6.15
N ALA A 267 7.38 29.57 -7.09
CA ALA A 267 8.36 30.64 -7.26
C ALA A 267 8.32 31.67 -6.10
N ALA A 268 7.13 31.88 -5.52
CA ALA A 268 6.95 32.78 -4.37
C ALA A 268 7.48 32.22 -3.03
N MET A 269 7.79 30.92 -2.96
CA MET A 269 8.29 30.28 -1.75
C MET A 269 9.81 30.48 -1.57
N PRO A 270 10.33 30.65 -0.33
CA PRO A 270 9.58 30.63 0.93
C PRO A 270 8.86 31.94 1.22
N GLN A 271 7.67 31.86 1.86
CA GLN A 271 6.95 33.04 2.33
C GLN A 271 6.23 32.79 3.66
N PRO A 272 6.05 33.82 4.51
CA PRO A 272 5.19 33.72 5.69
C PRO A 272 3.74 33.63 5.25
N ILE A 273 2.99 32.68 5.83
CA ILE A 273 1.56 32.53 5.62
C ILE A 273 0.84 32.48 6.97
N ALA A 274 -0.43 32.85 6.97
CA ALA A 274 -1.35 32.61 8.07
C ALA A 274 -2.51 31.76 7.57
N PHE A 275 -2.96 30.82 8.39
CA PHE A 275 -4.13 29.98 8.10
C PHE A 275 -4.85 29.60 9.39
N VAL A 276 -6.14 29.29 9.32
CA VAL A 276 -6.90 28.77 10.46
C VAL A 276 -6.71 27.25 10.51
N GLY A 277 -6.19 26.74 11.63
CA GLY A 277 -6.00 25.31 11.84
C GLY A 277 -7.34 24.56 11.78
N PRO A 278 -7.51 23.55 10.89
CA PRO A 278 -8.80 22.90 10.67
C PRO A 278 -9.31 22.11 11.88
N VAL A 279 -8.41 21.73 12.80
CA VAL A 279 -8.76 20.98 14.01
C VAL A 279 -8.96 21.90 15.21
N THR A 280 -8.09 22.91 15.38
CA THR A 280 -8.08 23.78 16.57
C THR A 280 -8.89 25.06 16.41
N GLY A 281 -9.13 25.50 15.18
CA GLY A 281 -9.76 26.81 14.88
C GLY A 281 -8.84 28.00 15.18
N GLU A 282 -7.58 27.77 15.58
CA GLU A 282 -6.62 28.83 15.89
C GLU A 282 -5.89 29.32 14.64
N THR A 283 -5.62 30.62 14.56
CA THR A 283 -4.76 31.15 13.51
C THR A 283 -3.32 30.78 13.75
N ARG A 284 -2.70 30.16 12.75
CA ARG A 284 -1.30 29.74 12.75
C ARG A 284 -0.50 30.61 11.80
N HIS A 285 0.71 30.97 12.20
CA HIS A 285 1.70 31.69 11.39
C HIS A 285 2.89 30.78 11.15
N VAL A 286 3.18 30.48 9.89
CA VAL A 286 4.29 29.59 9.52
C VAL A 286 5.01 30.11 8.27
N THR A 287 6.25 29.66 8.06
CA THR A 287 6.94 29.88 6.79
C THR A 287 6.70 28.70 5.88
N MET A 288 5.92 28.92 4.81
CA MET A 288 5.70 27.89 3.79
C MET A 288 6.92 27.80 2.87
N THR A 289 7.48 26.60 2.73
CA THR A 289 8.58 26.30 1.80
C THR A 289 8.07 25.62 0.54
N ARG A 290 8.89 25.55 -0.53
CA ARG A 290 8.55 24.78 -1.73
C ARG A 290 8.32 23.30 -1.43
N GLU A 291 9.15 22.73 -0.56
CA GLU A 291 9.08 21.35 -0.14
C GLU A 291 7.77 21.07 0.59
N ALA A 292 7.42 21.90 1.58
CA ALA A 292 6.17 21.79 2.30
C ALA A 292 4.95 21.94 1.37
N LEU A 293 4.99 22.90 0.43
CA LEU A 293 3.91 23.09 -0.54
C LEU A 293 3.71 21.85 -1.44
N ARG A 294 4.79 21.22 -1.92
CA ARG A 294 4.72 19.95 -2.67
C ARG A 294 4.18 18.81 -1.82
N SER A 295 4.62 18.72 -0.57
CA SER A 295 4.15 17.70 0.37
C SER A 295 2.67 17.81 0.66
N LEU A 296 2.07 19.01 0.64
CA LEU A 296 0.65 19.22 0.85
C LEU A 296 -0.22 18.74 -0.31
N VAL A 297 0.20 18.85 -1.57
CA VAL A 297 -0.60 18.40 -2.73
C VAL A 297 -0.52 16.89 -2.98
N ARG A 298 0.57 16.26 -2.53
CA ARG A 298 0.84 14.85 -2.82
C ARG A 298 -0.24 13.88 -2.30
N PRO A 299 -0.74 13.97 -1.05
CA PRO A 299 -1.82 13.11 -0.56
C PRO A 299 -3.09 13.20 -1.42
N GLY A 300 -3.40 14.39 -1.97
CA GLY A 300 -4.51 14.58 -2.88
C GLY A 300 -4.40 13.76 -4.17
N LEU A 301 -3.19 13.47 -4.63
CA LEU A 301 -2.96 12.70 -5.86
C LEU A 301 -3.16 11.19 -5.71
N TYR A 302 -3.18 10.66 -4.46
CA TYR A 302 -3.41 9.23 -4.23
C TYR A 302 -4.80 8.77 -4.68
N SER A 303 -5.79 9.65 -4.57
CA SER A 303 -7.18 9.35 -4.93
C SER A 303 -7.71 10.34 -5.96
N PRO A 304 -8.33 9.89 -7.05
CA PRO A 304 -8.95 10.80 -8.03
C PRO A 304 -10.00 11.72 -7.41
N THR A 305 -10.73 11.25 -6.39
CA THR A 305 -11.73 12.06 -5.65
C THR A 305 -11.08 13.21 -4.89
N LEU A 306 -9.94 12.95 -4.21
CA LEU A 306 -9.17 14.01 -3.55
C LEU A 306 -8.47 14.89 -4.57
N GLY A 307 -7.95 14.32 -5.66
CA GLY A 307 -7.33 15.05 -6.77
C GLY A 307 -8.29 16.06 -7.42
N ALA A 308 -9.58 15.77 -7.43
CA ALA A 308 -10.60 16.68 -7.94
C ALA A 308 -10.72 17.98 -7.12
N LEU A 309 -10.24 18.01 -5.87
CA LEU A 309 -10.23 19.21 -5.01
C LEU A 309 -8.97 20.09 -5.25
N LEU A 310 -7.91 19.53 -5.84
CA LEU A 310 -6.63 20.22 -5.98
C LEU A 310 -6.70 21.49 -6.85
N PRO A 311 -7.42 21.56 -7.98
CA PRO A 311 -7.53 22.78 -8.76
C PRO A 311 -8.02 23.96 -7.91
N TYR A 312 -9.12 23.78 -7.19
CA TYR A 312 -9.68 24.77 -6.29
C TYR A 312 -8.70 25.14 -5.16
N ALA A 313 -8.08 24.15 -4.50
CA ALA A 313 -7.17 24.38 -3.38
C ALA A 313 -5.92 25.16 -3.81
N ILE A 314 -5.38 24.91 -5.01
CA ILE A 314 -4.23 25.63 -5.58
C ILE A 314 -4.59 27.09 -5.86
N ASP A 315 -5.76 27.37 -6.48
CA ASP A 315 -6.19 28.73 -6.75
C ASP A 315 -6.47 29.51 -5.46
N GLN A 316 -7.06 28.88 -4.44
CA GLN A 316 -7.25 29.49 -3.13
C GLN A 316 -5.91 29.86 -2.47
N ALA A 317 -4.93 28.97 -2.53
CA ALA A 317 -3.59 29.25 -1.99
C ALA A 317 -2.91 30.40 -2.75
N ALA A 318 -3.10 30.51 -4.06
CA ALA A 318 -2.60 31.64 -4.85
C ALA A 318 -3.29 32.97 -4.50
N ALA A 319 -4.53 32.92 -4.02
CA ALA A 319 -5.25 34.05 -3.47
C ALA A 319 -4.89 34.37 -1.99
N GLY A 320 -3.98 33.59 -1.38
CA GLY A 320 -3.56 33.74 0.02
C GLY A 320 -4.33 32.90 1.03
N HIS A 321 -5.27 32.08 0.60
CA HIS A 321 -6.09 31.18 1.44
C HIS A 321 -5.54 29.76 1.40
N PHE A 322 -4.70 29.39 2.36
CA PHE A 322 -4.00 28.10 2.39
C PHE A 322 -4.82 26.96 3.05
N GLU A 323 -5.94 27.27 3.72
CA GLU A 323 -6.76 26.30 4.45
C GLU A 323 -7.13 25.06 3.63
N PRO A 324 -7.58 25.19 2.35
CA PRO A 324 -7.92 24.01 1.54
C PRO A 324 -6.72 23.11 1.25
N LEU A 325 -5.52 23.66 1.06
CA LEU A 325 -4.31 22.84 0.91
C LEU A 325 -3.87 22.21 2.24
N MET A 326 -3.97 22.96 3.35
CA MET A 326 -3.62 22.45 4.68
C MET A 326 -4.50 21.27 5.11
N ALA A 327 -5.74 21.18 4.60
CA ALA A 327 -6.62 20.04 4.87
C ALA A 327 -6.05 18.70 4.39
N PHE A 328 -5.24 18.69 3.33
CA PHE A 328 -4.57 17.47 2.85
C PHE A 328 -3.50 16.94 3.82
N ALA A 329 -2.94 17.78 4.69
CA ALA A 329 -1.98 17.34 5.70
C ALA A 329 -2.55 16.31 6.68
N ALA A 330 -3.89 16.30 6.86
CA ALA A 330 -4.58 15.36 7.73
C ALA A 330 -4.79 13.97 7.09
N SER A 331 -4.44 13.79 5.81
CA SER A 331 -4.65 12.54 5.05
C SER A 331 -3.48 11.57 5.19
N GLY A 332 -2.79 11.54 6.33
CA GLY A 332 -1.66 10.64 6.59
C GLY A 332 -2.05 9.16 6.59
N ILE A 333 -1.10 8.29 6.22
CA ILE A 333 -1.19 6.85 6.33
C ILE A 333 -0.48 6.47 7.64
N ASP A 334 -1.13 5.68 8.50
CA ASP A 334 -0.49 5.15 9.71
C ASP A 334 0.55 4.09 9.33
N ILE A 335 1.81 4.34 9.68
CA ILE A 335 2.93 3.43 9.46
C ILE A 335 3.81 3.36 10.70
N ALA A 336 4.44 2.22 10.93
CA ALA A 336 5.53 2.09 11.88
C ALA A 336 6.79 2.75 11.29
N GLU A 337 7.05 4.01 11.66
CA GLU A 337 8.16 4.81 11.09
C GLU A 337 9.53 4.11 11.27
N GLY A 338 9.74 3.44 12.41
CA GLY A 338 10.98 2.72 12.66
C GLY A 338 11.18 1.53 11.73
N GLU A 339 10.12 0.80 11.38
CA GLU A 339 10.19 -0.25 10.35
C GLU A 339 10.41 0.35 8.97
N HIS A 340 9.65 1.40 8.62
CA HIS A 340 9.80 2.12 7.35
C HIS A 340 11.25 2.52 7.09
N PHE A 341 11.88 3.20 8.06
CA PHE A 341 13.27 3.62 7.91
C PHE A 341 14.25 2.45 7.96
N SER A 342 13.97 1.37 8.69
CA SER A 342 14.81 0.17 8.69
C SER A 342 14.86 -0.50 7.31
N VAL A 343 13.70 -0.60 6.64
CA VAL A 343 13.63 -1.11 5.26
C VAL A 343 14.33 -0.17 4.28
N ILE A 344 13.91 1.11 4.25
CA ILE A 344 14.45 2.06 3.25
C ILE A 344 15.95 2.29 3.42
N CYS A 345 16.43 2.40 4.66
CA CYS A 345 17.85 2.62 4.91
C CYS A 345 18.72 1.40 4.57
N ALA A 346 18.18 0.19 4.67
CA ALA A 346 18.90 -1.03 4.26
C ALA A 346 18.82 -1.29 2.75
N GLU A 347 17.64 -1.10 2.14
CA GLU A 347 17.36 -1.54 0.78
C GLU A 347 17.57 -0.44 -0.28
N ASP A 348 17.15 0.79 0.01
CA ASP A 348 17.15 1.89 -0.96
C ASP A 348 18.33 2.86 -0.77
N ALA A 349 18.59 3.30 0.45
CA ALA A 349 19.59 4.34 0.73
C ALA A 349 21.01 4.05 0.21
N PRO A 350 21.52 2.79 0.21
CA PRO A 350 22.84 2.48 -0.36
C PRO A 350 22.91 2.69 -1.88
N ARG A 351 21.75 2.80 -2.54
CA ARG A 351 21.61 2.91 -4.00
C ARG A 351 21.11 4.29 -4.43
N MET A 352 20.85 5.21 -3.49
CA MET A 352 20.46 6.57 -3.80
C MET A 352 21.50 7.27 -4.66
N ALA A 353 21.05 8.04 -5.64
CA ALA A 353 21.92 8.87 -6.45
C ALA A 353 22.78 9.80 -5.59
N PRO A 354 24.07 10.02 -5.93
CA PRO A 354 24.93 10.93 -5.20
C PRO A 354 24.33 12.33 -5.06
N ALA A 355 24.65 13.03 -3.98
CA ALA A 355 24.32 14.44 -3.81
C ALA A 355 25.25 15.28 -4.70
N ASN A 356 24.84 15.56 -5.95
CA ASN A 356 25.61 16.30 -6.93
C ASN A 356 24.92 17.63 -7.25
N GLY A 357 25.42 18.71 -6.65
CA GLY A 357 25.00 20.08 -6.98
C GLY A 357 23.92 20.69 -6.06
N PRO A 358 23.63 21.99 -6.26
CA PRO A 358 22.58 22.69 -5.49
C PRO A 358 21.21 22.03 -5.69
N GLY A 359 20.49 21.81 -4.61
CA GLY A 359 19.13 21.21 -4.63
C GLY A 359 19.09 19.69 -4.67
N SER A 360 20.22 18.99 -4.76
CA SER A 360 20.27 17.52 -4.77
C SER A 360 19.78 16.86 -3.46
N ASP A 361 19.78 17.62 -2.36
CA ASP A 361 19.29 17.22 -1.04
C ASP A 361 17.97 17.93 -0.68
N GLU A 362 17.25 18.47 -1.65
CA GLU A 362 15.89 19.00 -1.47
C GLU A 362 14.86 17.86 -1.51
N GLY A 363 13.68 18.11 -0.90
CA GLY A 363 12.58 17.18 -0.91
C GLY A 363 12.79 15.93 -0.06
N ALA A 364 12.06 14.87 -0.41
CA ALA A 364 12.09 13.58 0.28
C ALA A 364 13.50 12.99 0.33
N ARG A 365 14.27 13.10 -0.76
CA ARG A 365 15.65 12.59 -0.84
C ARG A 365 16.55 13.09 0.27
N GLY A 366 16.51 14.40 0.56
CA GLY A 366 17.33 15.02 1.62
C GLY A 366 16.97 14.48 3.00
N LEU A 367 15.67 14.34 3.30
CA LEU A 367 15.19 13.75 4.55
C LEU A 367 15.71 12.32 4.74
N TYR A 368 15.50 11.46 3.74
CA TYR A 368 15.91 10.06 3.81
C TYR A 368 17.42 9.90 3.90
N ARG A 369 18.19 10.71 3.16
CA ARG A 369 19.66 10.69 3.24
C ARG A 369 20.13 11.02 4.64
N ALA A 370 19.56 12.06 5.28
CA ALA A 370 19.92 12.47 6.62
C ALA A 370 19.51 11.43 7.67
N ALA A 371 18.28 10.92 7.61
CA ALA A 371 17.80 9.88 8.52
C ALA A 371 18.62 8.60 8.42
N CYS A 372 18.91 8.14 7.19
CA CYS A 372 19.66 6.92 6.95
C CYS A 372 21.18 7.04 7.21
N ALA A 373 21.71 8.24 7.45
CA ALA A 373 23.13 8.40 7.76
C ALA A 373 23.52 7.65 9.05
N ASN A 374 22.64 7.65 10.06
CA ASN A 374 22.87 7.03 11.37
C ASN A 374 21.98 5.79 11.62
N TRP A 375 21.08 5.44 10.69
CA TRP A 375 20.17 4.31 10.87
C TRP A 375 20.92 2.99 10.67
N PRO A 376 20.82 2.02 11.61
CA PRO A 376 21.44 0.71 11.45
C PRO A 376 20.92 0.00 10.20
N ARG A 377 21.84 -0.48 9.36
CA ARG A 377 21.50 -1.13 8.08
C ARG A 377 21.69 -2.62 8.16
N GLY A 378 20.66 -3.37 7.78
CA GLY A 378 20.74 -4.81 7.58
C GLY A 378 21.41 -5.18 6.27
N ASP A 379 21.90 -6.40 6.20
CA ASP A 379 22.42 -6.96 4.96
C ASP A 379 21.27 -7.36 4.03
N VAL A 380 21.34 -6.89 2.79
CA VAL A 380 20.37 -7.19 1.74
C VAL A 380 21.09 -7.95 0.63
N PRO A 381 20.72 -9.21 0.35
CA PRO A 381 21.35 -9.98 -0.73
C PRO A 381 21.17 -9.28 -2.09
N SER A 382 22.22 -9.25 -2.90
CA SER A 382 22.16 -8.62 -4.24
C SER A 382 21.07 -9.21 -5.14
N ALA A 383 20.73 -10.48 -4.95
CA ALA A 383 19.66 -11.16 -5.66
C ALA A 383 18.28 -10.55 -5.38
N PHE A 384 18.07 -9.89 -4.25
CA PHE A 384 16.84 -9.18 -3.91
C PHE A 384 16.44 -8.16 -4.99
N TYR A 385 17.41 -7.45 -5.55
CA TYR A 385 17.18 -6.42 -6.56
C TYR A 385 16.90 -6.97 -7.97
N THR A 386 16.84 -8.30 -8.11
CA THR A 386 16.57 -8.95 -9.39
C THR A 386 15.10 -9.35 -9.48
N ILE A 387 14.37 -8.79 -10.43
CA ILE A 387 12.99 -9.21 -10.70
C ILE A 387 13.02 -10.63 -11.31
N PRO A 388 12.36 -11.62 -10.71
CA PRO A 388 12.41 -13.00 -11.19
C PRO A 388 11.61 -13.16 -12.49
N ARG A 389 11.87 -14.23 -13.24
CA ARG A 389 10.91 -14.72 -14.24
C ARG A 389 9.81 -15.51 -13.53
N SER A 390 8.55 -15.28 -13.92
CA SER A 390 7.42 -16.00 -13.33
C SER A 390 7.05 -17.22 -14.14
N ALA A 391 6.84 -18.35 -13.45
CA ALA A 391 6.23 -19.54 -14.01
C ALA A 391 4.70 -19.61 -13.76
N VAL A 392 4.16 -18.67 -12.96
CA VAL A 392 2.74 -18.61 -12.59
C VAL A 392 2.14 -17.28 -13.06
N PRO A 393 0.80 -17.21 -13.24
CA PRO A 393 0.15 -15.98 -13.64
C PRO A 393 0.35 -14.84 -12.64
N VAL A 394 0.74 -13.67 -13.16
CA VAL A 394 0.90 -12.43 -12.41
C VAL A 394 0.07 -11.33 -13.06
N LEU A 395 -0.82 -10.71 -12.28
CA LEU A 395 -1.59 -9.55 -12.67
C LEU A 395 -1.01 -8.31 -12.00
N LEU A 396 -0.59 -7.34 -12.80
CA LEU A 396 -0.07 -6.06 -12.33
C LEU A 396 -1.10 -4.97 -12.63
N LEU A 397 -1.47 -4.21 -11.63
CA LEU A 397 -2.42 -3.11 -11.71
C LEU A 397 -1.73 -1.78 -11.43
N SER A 398 -2.13 -0.71 -12.14
CA SER A 398 -1.59 0.63 -11.94
C SER A 398 -2.63 1.70 -12.25
N GLY A 399 -2.64 2.76 -11.46
CA GLY A 399 -3.35 3.98 -11.82
C GLY A 399 -2.52 4.88 -12.71
N GLY A 400 -3.15 5.49 -13.72
CA GLY A 400 -2.46 6.41 -14.65
C GLY A 400 -2.03 7.72 -14.01
N LEU A 401 -2.62 8.08 -12.85
CA LEU A 401 -2.34 9.29 -12.08
C LEU A 401 -1.63 8.97 -10.74
N ASP A 402 -1.05 7.78 -10.62
CA ASP A 402 -0.37 7.36 -9.39
C ASP A 402 0.87 8.21 -9.11
N PRO A 403 0.94 8.92 -7.97
CA PRO A 403 2.04 9.83 -7.64
C PRO A 403 3.30 9.15 -7.09
N VAL A 404 3.26 7.82 -6.83
CA VAL A 404 4.37 7.09 -6.20
C VAL A 404 4.83 5.87 -6.99
N THR A 405 3.88 5.17 -7.61
CA THR A 405 4.16 3.93 -8.37
C THR A 405 3.47 3.95 -9.74
N PRO A 406 3.80 4.95 -10.60
CA PRO A 406 3.16 5.10 -11.90
C PRO A 406 3.38 3.89 -12.82
N PRO A 407 2.57 3.74 -13.88
CA PRO A 407 2.54 2.56 -14.77
C PRO A 407 3.89 2.09 -15.29
N ARG A 408 4.85 3.01 -15.50
CA ARG A 408 6.20 2.66 -15.97
C ARG A 408 6.92 1.61 -15.15
N HIS A 409 6.66 1.57 -13.82
CA HIS A 409 7.24 0.57 -12.93
C HIS A 409 6.62 -0.81 -13.17
N ALA A 410 5.29 -0.88 -13.26
CA ALA A 410 4.57 -2.12 -13.56
C ALA A 410 4.92 -2.68 -14.95
N GLU A 411 5.02 -1.83 -15.96
CA GLU A 411 5.40 -2.22 -17.33
C GLU A 411 6.80 -2.85 -17.37
N ARG A 412 7.77 -2.25 -16.67
CA ARG A 412 9.13 -2.78 -16.56
C ARG A 412 9.15 -4.13 -15.82
N VAL A 413 8.41 -4.23 -14.73
CA VAL A 413 8.28 -5.48 -13.96
C VAL A 413 7.61 -6.56 -14.80
N ALA A 414 6.51 -6.27 -15.49
CA ALA A 414 5.83 -7.24 -16.34
C ALA A 414 6.74 -7.79 -17.44
N LYS A 415 7.55 -6.91 -18.06
CA LYS A 415 8.55 -7.32 -19.06
C LYS A 415 9.59 -8.30 -18.47
N ALA A 416 10.07 -8.05 -17.26
CA ALA A 416 11.05 -8.90 -16.59
C ALA A 416 10.45 -10.24 -16.16
N LEU A 417 9.24 -10.25 -15.58
CA LEU A 417 8.51 -11.47 -15.20
C LEU A 417 8.22 -12.38 -16.40
N GLY A 418 8.05 -11.79 -17.59
CA GLY A 418 7.85 -12.54 -18.84
C GLY A 418 6.41 -12.85 -19.19
N PRO A 419 6.12 -13.91 -20.00
CA PRO A 419 4.82 -14.11 -20.64
C PRO A 419 3.67 -14.44 -19.68
N MET A 420 3.98 -14.82 -18.46
CA MET A 420 2.97 -15.06 -17.43
C MET A 420 2.50 -13.79 -16.72
N ALA A 421 3.08 -12.63 -17.02
CA ALA A 421 2.71 -11.35 -16.44
C ALA A 421 1.84 -10.54 -17.39
N ARG A 422 0.79 -9.91 -16.83
CA ARG A 422 -0.09 -9.00 -17.54
C ARG A 422 -0.23 -7.70 -16.76
N SER A 423 0.14 -6.57 -17.40
CA SER A 423 -0.03 -5.22 -16.83
C SER A 423 -1.30 -4.57 -17.34
N VAL A 424 -2.05 -3.94 -16.44
CA VAL A 424 -3.30 -3.22 -16.71
C VAL A 424 -3.24 -1.85 -16.07
N VAL A 425 -3.52 -0.81 -16.86
CA VAL A 425 -3.53 0.59 -16.40
C VAL A 425 -4.97 1.10 -16.38
N VAL A 426 -5.38 1.67 -15.25
CA VAL A 426 -6.62 2.45 -15.12
C VAL A 426 -6.25 3.93 -15.25
N ALA A 427 -6.43 4.49 -16.43
CA ALA A 427 -5.90 5.81 -16.79
C ALA A 427 -6.33 6.94 -15.82
N ASN A 428 -7.57 6.91 -15.37
CA ASN A 428 -8.18 7.97 -14.55
C ASN A 428 -8.16 7.66 -13.04
N ASN A 429 -7.28 6.79 -12.58
CA ASN A 429 -7.14 6.45 -11.17
C ASN A 429 -5.77 6.79 -10.62
N GLY A 430 -5.70 7.06 -9.32
CA GLY A 430 -4.46 7.24 -8.56
C GLY A 430 -3.89 5.92 -8.05
N HIS A 431 -3.40 5.95 -6.82
CA HIS A 431 -2.82 4.79 -6.15
C HIS A 431 -3.92 3.81 -5.69
N ASN A 432 -3.76 2.50 -5.89
CA ASN A 432 -4.71 1.44 -5.55
C ASN A 432 -5.97 1.39 -6.44
N VAL A 433 -5.88 0.71 -7.57
CA VAL A 433 -6.99 0.49 -8.50
C VAL A 433 -7.90 -0.69 -8.09
N THR A 434 -7.45 -1.57 -7.20
CA THR A 434 -8.26 -2.68 -6.66
C THR A 434 -9.49 -2.19 -5.90
N ALA A 435 -9.49 -0.95 -5.41
CA ALA A 435 -10.66 -0.33 -4.78
C ALA A 435 -11.85 -0.15 -5.74
N ILE A 436 -11.63 -0.14 -7.06
CA ILE A 436 -12.65 0.02 -8.09
C ILE A 436 -13.45 -1.27 -8.25
N ALA A 437 -14.79 -1.21 -8.16
CA ALA A 437 -15.66 -2.39 -8.16
C ALA A 437 -15.38 -3.35 -9.31
N CYS A 438 -15.30 -2.86 -10.56
CA CYS A 438 -15.06 -3.72 -11.71
C CYS A 438 -13.65 -4.33 -11.75
N MET A 439 -12.65 -3.66 -11.13
CA MET A 439 -11.31 -4.21 -10.99
C MET A 439 -11.27 -5.31 -9.92
N ARG A 440 -12.03 -5.15 -8.82
CA ARG A 440 -12.22 -6.24 -7.84
C ARG A 440 -12.83 -7.49 -8.49
N ASP A 441 -13.82 -7.31 -9.37
CA ASP A 441 -14.40 -8.42 -10.12
C ASP A 441 -13.37 -9.09 -11.04
N ALA A 442 -12.55 -8.31 -11.73
CA ALA A 442 -11.49 -8.83 -12.58
C ALA A 442 -10.44 -9.61 -11.76
N VAL A 443 -10.02 -9.09 -10.61
CA VAL A 443 -9.12 -9.79 -9.67
C VAL A 443 -9.76 -11.07 -9.15
N PHE A 444 -11.06 -11.05 -8.82
CA PHE A 444 -11.79 -12.25 -8.43
C PHE A 444 -11.74 -13.32 -9.53
N HIS A 445 -12.02 -12.97 -10.78
CA HIS A 445 -11.97 -13.91 -11.90
C HIS A 445 -10.54 -14.41 -12.15
N PHE A 446 -9.54 -13.54 -12.04
CA PHE A 446 -8.13 -13.91 -12.18
C PHE A 446 -7.70 -14.96 -11.14
N ILE A 447 -7.98 -14.73 -9.86
CA ILE A 447 -7.61 -15.66 -8.78
C ILE A 447 -8.42 -16.96 -8.87
N ASN A 448 -9.70 -16.93 -9.28
CA ASN A 448 -10.58 -18.10 -9.32
C ASN A 448 -10.55 -18.88 -10.64
N ALA A 449 -9.86 -18.41 -11.67
CA ALA A 449 -9.76 -19.13 -12.93
C ALA A 449 -9.29 -20.59 -12.73
N ALA A 450 -9.88 -21.52 -13.44
CA ALA A 450 -9.59 -22.95 -13.27
C ALA A 450 -8.20 -23.32 -13.82
N SER A 451 -7.71 -22.57 -14.82
CA SER A 451 -6.40 -22.77 -15.43
C SER A 451 -5.62 -21.44 -15.53
N ASP A 452 -4.32 -21.55 -15.78
CA ASP A 452 -3.46 -20.37 -15.98
C ASP A 452 -3.80 -19.66 -17.29
N ALA A 453 -4.23 -20.40 -18.31
CA ALA A 453 -4.70 -19.82 -19.57
C ALA A 453 -5.96 -18.97 -19.37
N GLU A 454 -6.93 -19.46 -18.59
CA GLU A 454 -8.13 -18.69 -18.23
C GLU A 454 -7.77 -17.44 -17.40
N ALA A 455 -6.83 -17.54 -16.45
CA ALA A 455 -6.37 -16.40 -15.68
C ALA A 455 -5.78 -15.31 -16.58
N GLN A 456 -4.97 -15.69 -17.57
CA GLN A 456 -4.40 -14.77 -18.55
C GLN A 456 -5.45 -14.15 -19.49
N ALA A 457 -6.58 -14.83 -19.70
CA ALA A 457 -7.64 -14.41 -20.60
C ALA A 457 -8.74 -13.56 -19.94
N VAL A 458 -8.65 -13.28 -18.62
CA VAL A 458 -9.67 -12.50 -17.90
C VAL A 458 -9.87 -11.13 -18.56
N ASP A 459 -11.14 -10.76 -18.78
CA ASP A 459 -11.48 -9.46 -19.35
C ASP A 459 -11.12 -8.30 -18.37
N MET A 460 -10.29 -7.40 -18.84
CA MET A 460 -9.87 -6.17 -18.14
C MET A 460 -10.42 -4.90 -18.83
N GLY A 461 -11.35 -5.03 -19.77
CA GLY A 461 -11.85 -3.92 -20.58
C GLY A 461 -12.56 -2.82 -19.78
N CYS A 462 -12.96 -3.11 -18.53
CA CYS A 462 -13.54 -2.11 -17.66
C CYS A 462 -12.54 -1.01 -17.26
N ALA A 463 -11.25 -1.31 -17.22
CA ALA A 463 -10.20 -0.35 -16.88
C ALA A 463 -10.23 0.91 -17.76
N ALA A 464 -10.52 0.73 -19.05
CA ALA A 464 -10.62 1.83 -20.01
C ALA A 464 -11.90 2.68 -19.86
N ARG A 465 -12.88 2.22 -19.09
CA ARG A 465 -14.17 2.90 -18.90
C ARG A 465 -14.33 3.60 -17.57
N VAL A 466 -13.31 3.55 -16.71
CA VAL A 466 -13.32 4.25 -15.41
C VAL A 466 -13.30 5.75 -15.69
N PRO A 467 -14.36 6.48 -15.30
CA PRO A 467 -14.42 7.91 -15.53
C PRO A 467 -13.49 8.66 -14.59
N ARG A 468 -13.09 9.84 -14.97
CA ARG A 468 -12.44 10.78 -14.08
C ARG A 468 -13.51 11.51 -13.26
N PRO A 469 -13.33 11.72 -11.94
CA PRO A 469 -14.14 12.66 -11.19
C PRO A 469 -14.01 14.09 -11.77
N LEU A 470 -15.12 14.79 -11.84
CA LEU A 470 -15.12 16.21 -12.22
C LEU A 470 -14.36 17.02 -11.16
N ALA A 471 -13.71 18.11 -11.59
CA ALA A 471 -13.09 19.04 -10.65
C ALA A 471 -14.17 19.62 -9.72
N PHE A 472 -13.79 19.79 -8.45
CA PHE A 472 -14.68 20.41 -7.47
C PHE A 472 -14.84 21.90 -7.76
N GLU A 473 -16.09 22.31 -7.88
CA GLU A 473 -16.48 23.70 -7.97
C GLU A 473 -17.31 24.07 -6.75
N PRO A 474 -16.93 25.11 -5.97
CA PRO A 474 -17.74 25.54 -4.84
C PRO A 474 -19.09 26.08 -5.34
N PRO A 475 -20.17 25.90 -4.56
CA PRO A 475 -21.46 26.48 -4.92
C PRO A 475 -21.32 28.00 -5.09
N LEU A 476 -21.83 28.53 -6.19
CA LEU A 476 -21.87 29.98 -6.40
C LEU A 476 -22.52 30.66 -5.19
N PRO A 477 -22.02 31.84 -4.75
CA PRO A 477 -22.66 32.62 -3.72
C PRO A 477 -24.12 32.92 -4.08
N ALA A 478 -25.00 32.95 -3.08
CA ALA A 478 -26.46 33.11 -3.30
C ALA A 478 -26.82 34.31 -4.20
N ARG A 479 -25.99 35.37 -4.26
CA ARG A 479 -26.16 36.51 -5.17
C ARG A 479 -25.90 36.19 -6.64
N ALA A 480 -25.03 35.25 -6.95
CA ALA A 480 -24.74 34.82 -8.31
C ALA A 480 -25.85 33.88 -8.84
N ARG A 481 -26.49 33.09 -7.94
CA ARG A 481 -27.65 32.27 -8.29
C ARG A 481 -28.90 33.09 -8.65
N ALA A 482 -29.05 34.28 -8.08
CA ALA A 482 -30.17 35.17 -8.38
C ALA A 482 -30.09 35.82 -9.78
N ALA A 483 -28.87 35.92 -10.36
CA ALA A 483 -28.65 36.46 -11.71
C ALA A 483 -28.97 35.42 -12.83
N ASP A 484 -28.93 34.11 -12.49
CA ASP A 484 -29.24 33.03 -13.44
C ASP A 484 -30.71 32.56 -13.35
N ASN A 485 -31.47 33.03 -12.37
CA ASN A 485 -32.92 32.86 -12.26
C ASN A 485 -33.65 34.03 -12.95
N ASP A 486 -33.55 34.08 -14.28
CA ASP A 486 -34.50 34.85 -15.07
C ASP A 486 -35.88 34.13 -15.04
N PRO A 487 -36.90 34.70 -14.37
CA PRO A 487 -38.21 34.05 -14.27
C PRO A 487 -38.91 33.90 -15.64
N ASN A 488 -38.32 34.40 -16.74
CA ASN A 488 -38.82 34.29 -18.09
C ASN A 488 -38.12 33.23 -18.94
N ARG A 489 -37.18 32.48 -18.38
CA ARG A 489 -36.58 31.34 -19.07
C ARG A 489 -37.44 30.11 -18.84
N PHE A 490 -38.48 29.96 -19.66
CA PHE A 490 -39.24 28.71 -19.74
C PHE A 490 -38.35 27.61 -20.31
N ASP A 491 -38.12 26.57 -19.53
CA ASP A 491 -37.52 25.31 -19.99
C ASP A 491 -38.66 24.47 -20.62
N ASP A 492 -38.68 24.42 -21.95
CA ASP A 492 -39.68 23.70 -22.74
C ASP A 492 -39.53 22.17 -22.74
N SER A 493 -38.80 21.60 -21.80
CA SER A 493 -38.44 20.16 -21.81
C SER A 493 -39.00 19.30 -20.68
N ALA A 494 -40.05 19.71 -19.97
CA ALA A 494 -40.72 18.84 -18.99
C ALA A 494 -42.14 18.49 -19.43
N PRO A 495 -42.51 17.22 -19.67
CA PRO A 495 -43.91 16.85 -19.85
C PRO A 495 -44.65 16.88 -18.51
N ASN A 496 -45.58 17.78 -18.39
CA ASN A 496 -46.63 17.79 -17.38
C ASN A 496 -47.47 16.52 -17.47
N SER A 497 -47.53 15.74 -16.40
CA SER A 497 -48.60 14.80 -16.16
C SER A 497 -49.14 15.00 -14.74
N PRO A 498 -50.37 15.54 -14.59
CA PRO A 498 -51.04 15.57 -13.30
C PRO A 498 -51.86 14.28 -13.10
N ASP A 499 -51.98 13.89 -11.84
CA ASP A 499 -53.00 12.99 -11.28
C ASP A 499 -52.83 11.46 -11.46
N ALA A 500 -52.25 10.83 -10.47
CA ALA A 500 -52.62 9.48 -10.04
C ALA A 500 -52.77 9.42 -8.51
N PRO A 501 -53.93 8.98 -7.99
CA PRO A 501 -54.18 8.85 -6.57
C PRO A 501 -53.47 7.59 -6.00
N PRO A 502 -53.16 7.53 -4.69
CA PRO A 502 -52.47 6.39 -4.08
C PRO A 502 -53.38 5.15 -4.02
N PRO A 503 -52.86 3.93 -4.22
CA PRO A 503 -53.66 2.72 -4.09
C PRO A 503 -53.93 2.42 -2.60
N GLY A 504 -55.22 2.25 -2.31
CA GLY A 504 -55.77 1.96 -1.00
C GLY A 504 -55.37 0.60 -0.47
N MET A 505 -55.12 0.57 0.84
CA MET A 505 -55.14 -0.62 1.69
C MET A 505 -56.49 -1.31 1.55
N LYS A 506 -56.46 -2.60 1.26
CA LYS A 506 -57.60 -3.52 1.53
C LYS A 506 -57.17 -4.54 2.54
N ASP A 507 -57.87 -4.54 3.65
CA ASP A 507 -57.96 -5.58 4.66
C ASP A 507 -58.30 -6.95 4.06
N ALA A 508 -57.67 -8.00 4.56
CA ALA A 508 -58.31 -9.31 4.70
C ALA A 508 -57.50 -10.19 5.65
N ARG A 509 -58.06 -10.41 6.77
CA ARG A 509 -58.20 -11.62 7.62
C ARG A 509 -57.12 -12.71 7.50
#